data_a0c40d7c718f200d6c8b9248dbb8a80b
#
_entry.id   a0c40d7c718f200d6c8b9248dbb8a80b
#
_cell.length_a   1.000
_cell.length_b   1.000
_cell.length_c   1.000
_cell.angle_alpha   90.00
_cell.angle_beta   90.00
_cell.angle_gamma   90.00
#
_symmetry.space_group_name_H-M   'P 1'
#
loop_
_entity.id
_entity.type
_entity.pdbx_description
1 polymer ?
#
loop_
_entity_poly.entity_id
_entity_poly.type
_entity_poly.pdbx_seq_one_letter_code
_entity_poly.pdbx_strand_id
1 'polypeptide(L)'
;MKKLLLALFTLAATIGSASAQVEIGLKVSPSITSLRAESTSKNSFASDGSQFGFSGGLVVDYFFGENYAFSTGLELAGKGGSIRYTDYLNSGVGNGNPFPVSMKISTQYLQIPLTVKLFTNEIAPATRLYFQVGGSLNVPIGTRINGNKFYNDPVTGTENKAGDYIYFFDADALVAAGAEYTLGKSTKLFAGLGYHRGLVDIDHYFESKRGFSDVTIKNSSFGLDLGIKF
;
A
#
# COMPACT_ATOMS: atom_id res chain seq x y z
N MET A 1 28.04 -3.97 14.18
CA MET A 1 27.28 -3.90 12.93
C MET A 1 27.80 -4.87 11.86
N LYS A 2 29.11 -4.89 11.48
CA LYS A 2 29.64 -5.83 10.47
C LYS A 2 29.44 -7.31 10.81
N LYS A 3 29.55 -7.70 12.10
CA LYS A 3 29.35 -9.09 12.55
C LYS A 3 27.88 -9.52 12.48
N LEU A 4 26.92 -8.61 12.66
CA LEU A 4 25.48 -8.88 12.55
C LEU A 4 25.09 -9.09 11.09
N LEU A 5 25.63 -8.26 10.18
CA LEU A 5 25.45 -8.41 8.74
C LEU A 5 26.04 -9.74 8.22
N LEU A 6 27.21 -10.14 8.73
CA LEU A 6 27.83 -11.41 8.36
C LEU A 6 27.01 -12.60 8.89
N ALA A 7 26.46 -12.51 10.10
CA ALA A 7 25.59 -13.54 10.68
C ALA A 7 24.26 -13.66 9.92
N LEU A 8 23.67 -12.54 9.47
CA LEU A 8 22.48 -12.55 8.63
C LEU A 8 22.79 -13.18 7.25
N PHE A 9 23.96 -12.88 6.68
CA PHE A 9 24.37 -13.41 5.39
C PHE A 9 24.69 -14.91 5.47
N THR A 10 25.30 -15.39 6.56
CA THR A 10 25.53 -16.82 6.79
C THR A 10 24.24 -17.56 7.09
N LEU A 11 23.31 -16.99 7.82
CA LEU A 11 21.98 -17.57 8.06
C LEU A 11 21.17 -17.69 6.73
N ALA A 12 21.27 -16.70 5.85
CA ALA A 12 20.67 -16.75 4.52
C ALA A 12 21.32 -17.81 3.60
N ALA A 13 22.63 -18.05 3.77
CA ALA A 13 23.38 -19.04 2.96
C ALA A 13 23.15 -20.51 3.39
N THR A 14 22.72 -20.77 4.64
CA THR A 14 22.48 -22.13 5.15
C THR A 14 21.10 -22.66 4.83
N ILE A 15 20.18 -21.85 4.29
CA ILE A 15 18.81 -22.26 3.87
C ILE A 15 18.84 -23.02 2.51
N GLY A 16 19.97 -23.16 1.88
CA GLY A 16 20.16 -23.63 0.51
C GLY A 16 20.08 -25.15 0.25
N SER A 17 19.53 -25.98 1.14
CA SER A 17 19.54 -27.45 0.94
C SER A 17 18.17 -28.13 0.95
N ALA A 18 17.07 -27.40 1.13
CA ALA A 18 15.75 -27.89 0.77
C ALA A 18 15.49 -27.47 -0.67
N SER A 19 14.85 -28.31 -1.47
CA SER A 19 14.47 -28.05 -2.89
C SER A 19 13.53 -26.84 -3.01
N ALA A 20 13.99 -25.69 -2.56
CA ALA A 20 13.23 -24.46 -2.62
C ALA A 20 13.25 -23.97 -4.07
N GLN A 21 12.12 -24.07 -4.71
CA GLN A 21 11.92 -23.51 -6.04
C GLN A 21 11.59 -22.03 -5.88
N VAL A 22 12.40 -21.17 -6.48
CA VAL A 22 12.14 -19.72 -6.55
C VAL A 22 11.49 -19.41 -7.88
N GLU A 23 10.35 -18.76 -7.83
CA GLU A 23 9.69 -18.22 -9.01
C GLU A 23 9.77 -16.70 -8.97
N ILE A 24 10.20 -16.09 -10.06
CA ILE A 24 10.28 -14.63 -10.19
C ILE A 24 9.32 -14.20 -11.28
N GLY A 25 8.61 -13.12 -11.06
CA GLY A 25 7.63 -12.64 -12.01
C GLY A 25 7.46 -11.13 -12.04
N LEU A 26 6.63 -10.70 -12.97
CA LEU A 26 6.18 -9.34 -13.11
C LEU A 26 4.68 -9.28 -12.78
N LYS A 27 4.30 -8.26 -12.03
CA LYS A 27 2.91 -7.99 -11.65
C LYS A 27 2.51 -6.57 -12.03
N VAL A 28 1.27 -6.43 -12.46
CA VAL A 28 0.58 -5.14 -12.58
C VAL A 28 -0.77 -5.26 -11.87
N SER A 29 -1.19 -4.19 -11.20
CA SER A 29 -2.41 -4.19 -10.41
C SER A 29 -3.14 -2.86 -10.54
N PRO A 30 -4.09 -2.73 -11.46
CA PRO A 30 -5.08 -1.66 -11.39
C PRO A 30 -5.92 -1.81 -10.12
N SER A 31 -6.21 -0.71 -9.44
CA SER A 31 -6.88 -0.74 -8.14
C SER A 31 -7.78 0.48 -7.92
N ILE A 32 -8.72 0.33 -7.00
CA ILE A 32 -9.49 1.43 -6.43
C ILE A 32 -8.93 1.66 -5.02
N THR A 33 -8.50 2.89 -4.76
CA THR A 33 -7.87 3.27 -3.49
C THR A 33 -8.69 4.35 -2.80
N SER A 34 -8.71 4.32 -1.48
CA SER A 34 -9.40 5.30 -0.64
C SER A 34 -8.61 5.58 0.63
N LEU A 35 -8.88 6.72 1.24
CA LEU A 35 -8.38 7.07 2.56
C LEU A 35 -9.51 6.88 3.57
N ARG A 36 -9.23 6.16 4.65
CA ARG A 36 -10.10 6.10 5.82
C ARG A 36 -9.63 7.17 6.78
N ALA A 37 -10.40 8.24 6.89
CA ALA A 37 -10.14 9.35 7.79
C ALA A 37 -11.14 9.31 8.94
N GLU A 38 -10.62 9.32 10.16
CA GLU A 38 -11.41 9.28 11.39
C GLU A 38 -10.88 10.35 12.35
N SER A 39 -11.78 11.02 13.07
CA SER A 39 -11.42 11.93 14.15
C SER A 39 -12.58 12.00 15.14
N THR A 40 -12.27 12.02 16.43
CA THR A 40 -13.23 12.27 17.49
C THR A 40 -13.38 13.77 17.81
N SER A 41 -12.53 14.61 17.20
CA SER A 41 -12.53 16.06 17.38
C SER A 41 -13.68 16.74 16.64
N LYS A 42 -13.95 18.02 16.98
CA LYS A 42 -14.91 18.88 16.29
C LYS A 42 -14.66 19.06 14.78
N ASN A 43 -13.43 18.75 14.33
CA ASN A 43 -13.01 18.93 12.94
C ASN A 43 -13.61 17.88 11.98
N SER A 44 -14.25 16.83 12.50
CA SER A 44 -15.09 15.88 11.75
C SER A 44 -14.45 15.35 10.46
N PHE A 45 -13.30 14.69 10.59
CA PHE A 45 -12.65 14.06 9.43
C PHE A 45 -13.48 12.90 8.89
N ALA A 46 -13.60 12.83 7.58
CA ALA A 46 -14.31 11.77 6.89
C ALA A 46 -13.67 11.45 5.53
N SER A 47 -13.83 10.21 5.09
CA SER A 47 -13.52 9.82 3.71
C SER A 47 -14.50 10.52 2.76
N ASP A 48 -13.99 11.11 1.68
CA ASP A 48 -14.78 11.89 0.70
C ASP A 48 -14.68 11.35 -0.73
N GLY A 49 -14.10 10.18 -0.90
CA GLY A 49 -14.05 9.50 -2.19
C GLY A 49 -12.82 8.65 -2.45
N SER A 50 -12.98 7.75 -3.40
CA SER A 50 -11.93 6.86 -3.90
C SER A 50 -11.27 7.46 -5.14
N GLN A 51 -10.10 6.93 -5.47
CA GLN A 51 -9.41 7.23 -6.73
C GLN A 51 -8.94 5.95 -7.39
N PHE A 52 -8.68 6.03 -8.67
CA PHE A 52 -8.00 4.97 -9.40
C PHE A 52 -6.52 4.95 -9.00
N GLY A 53 -6.04 3.79 -8.60
CA GLY A 53 -4.64 3.50 -8.31
C GLY A 53 -4.09 2.50 -9.32
N PHE A 54 -2.79 2.45 -9.42
CA PHE A 54 -2.08 1.47 -10.23
C PHE A 54 -0.80 1.08 -9.49
N SER A 55 -0.52 -0.22 -9.43
CA SER A 55 0.76 -0.71 -8.98
C SER A 55 1.39 -1.67 -9.98
N GLY A 56 2.69 -1.81 -9.90
CA GLY A 56 3.42 -2.74 -10.73
C GLY A 56 4.84 -2.93 -10.23
N GLY A 57 5.39 -4.12 -10.47
CA GLY A 57 6.72 -4.46 -9.98
C GLY A 57 7.06 -5.92 -10.12
N LEU A 58 8.07 -6.31 -9.37
CA LEU A 58 8.57 -7.67 -9.28
C LEU A 58 7.86 -8.43 -8.16
N VAL A 59 7.54 -9.70 -8.40
CA VAL A 59 7.10 -10.65 -7.40
C VAL A 59 8.08 -11.82 -7.36
N VAL A 60 8.37 -12.29 -6.15
CA VAL A 60 9.25 -13.43 -5.89
C VAL A 60 8.54 -14.37 -4.95
N ASP A 61 8.28 -15.58 -5.40
CA ASP A 61 7.68 -16.65 -4.61
C ASP A 61 8.77 -17.69 -4.28
N TYR A 62 9.04 -17.85 -3.00
CA TYR A 62 9.97 -18.84 -2.47
C TYR A 62 9.18 -20.01 -1.89
N PHE A 63 9.15 -21.13 -2.59
CA PHE A 63 8.42 -22.33 -2.18
C PHE A 63 9.19 -23.09 -1.10
N PHE A 64 8.57 -23.29 0.05
CA PHE A 64 9.07 -24.11 1.15
C PHE A 64 8.30 -25.43 1.34
N GLY A 65 7.40 -25.71 0.41
CA GLY A 65 6.62 -26.94 0.25
C GLY A 65 5.90 -26.93 -1.09
N GLU A 66 5.26 -28.02 -1.44
CA GLU A 66 4.58 -28.17 -2.75
C GLU A 66 3.48 -27.11 -2.95
N ASN A 67 2.75 -26.77 -1.87
CA ASN A 67 1.59 -25.90 -1.88
C ASN A 67 1.78 -24.62 -1.04
N TYR A 68 3.01 -24.32 -0.63
CA TYR A 68 3.28 -23.19 0.26
C TYR A 68 4.47 -22.36 -0.24
N ALA A 69 4.28 -21.06 -0.36
CA ALA A 69 5.34 -20.15 -0.71
C ALA A 69 5.35 -18.91 0.19
N PHE A 70 6.54 -18.45 0.55
CA PHE A 70 6.74 -17.10 1.02
C PHE A 70 6.82 -16.18 -0.21
N SER A 71 6.00 -15.15 -0.24
CA SER A 71 5.92 -14.22 -1.36
C SER A 71 6.35 -12.83 -0.93
N THR A 72 7.30 -12.29 -1.68
CA THR A 72 7.81 -10.92 -1.51
C THR A 72 8.00 -10.25 -2.87
N GLY A 73 8.53 -9.05 -2.89
CA GLY A 73 8.76 -8.33 -4.14
C GLY A 73 9.11 -6.87 -3.93
N LEU A 74 9.15 -6.14 -5.02
CA LEU A 74 9.35 -4.71 -5.03
C LEU A 74 8.39 -4.08 -6.03
N GLU A 75 7.48 -3.26 -5.54
CA GLU A 75 6.41 -2.69 -6.32
C GLU A 75 6.37 -1.17 -6.20
N LEU A 76 6.03 -0.48 -7.27
CA LEU A 76 5.62 0.91 -7.24
C LEU A 76 4.09 0.93 -7.15
N ALA A 77 3.55 1.46 -6.04
CA ALA A 77 2.12 1.44 -5.77
C ALA A 77 1.56 2.85 -5.60
N GLY A 78 0.59 3.21 -6.42
CA GLY A 78 -0.18 4.45 -6.28
C GLY A 78 -1.36 4.24 -5.32
N LYS A 79 -1.37 4.93 -4.18
CA LYS A 79 -2.44 4.88 -3.17
C LYS A 79 -2.95 6.29 -2.86
N GLY A 80 -4.10 6.37 -2.19
CA GLY A 80 -4.67 7.62 -1.73
C GLY A 80 -6.19 7.68 -1.86
N GLY A 81 -6.74 8.88 -1.80
CA GLY A 81 -8.19 9.14 -1.86
C GLY A 81 -8.50 10.59 -1.55
N SER A 82 -9.77 10.89 -1.40
CA SER A 82 -10.24 12.20 -0.95
C SER A 82 -10.68 12.14 0.50
N ILE A 83 -10.34 13.17 1.25
CA ILE A 83 -10.80 13.40 2.61
C ILE A 83 -11.49 14.74 2.70
N ARG A 84 -12.43 14.85 3.63
CA ARG A 84 -13.12 16.08 3.98
C ARG A 84 -13.02 16.29 5.48
N TYR A 85 -12.79 17.54 5.88
CA TYR A 85 -12.81 17.94 7.29
C TYR A 85 -13.43 19.32 7.45
N THR A 86 -13.82 19.65 8.67
CA THR A 86 -14.36 20.97 9.02
C THR A 86 -13.27 21.79 9.72
N ASP A 87 -13.01 22.96 9.20
CA ASP A 87 -12.07 23.91 9.80
C ASP A 87 -12.77 25.03 10.54
N TYR A 88 -12.14 25.51 11.62
CA TYR A 88 -12.65 26.55 12.51
C TYR A 88 -11.66 27.70 12.71
N LEU A 89 -10.52 27.69 12.01
CA LEU A 89 -9.50 28.72 12.20
C LEU A 89 -9.93 30.09 11.63
N ASN A 90 -9.59 31.11 12.39
CA ASN A 90 -9.94 32.50 12.12
C ASN A 90 -8.92 33.16 11.15
N SER A 91 -8.65 32.57 10.01
CA SER A 91 -7.64 33.05 9.05
C SER A 91 -8.27 33.61 7.78
N GLY A 92 -9.03 34.67 7.91
CA GLY A 92 -9.49 35.46 6.75
C GLY A 92 -10.60 34.85 5.89
N VAL A 93 -10.81 33.53 5.97
CA VAL A 93 -11.79 32.77 5.20
C VAL A 93 -12.84 32.22 6.12
N GLY A 94 -13.47 32.64 6.94
CA GLY A 94 -14.50 32.01 7.78
C GLY A 94 -14.80 32.70 9.08
N ASN A 95 -14.08 33.75 9.47
CA ASN A 95 -14.35 34.54 10.68
C ASN A 95 -14.69 33.70 11.93
N GLY A 96 -14.02 32.54 12.08
CA GLY A 96 -14.33 31.59 13.16
C GLY A 96 -15.53 30.69 12.89
N ASN A 97 -16.24 30.84 11.78
CA ASN A 97 -17.32 29.96 11.38
C ASN A 97 -16.77 28.64 10.78
N PRO A 98 -17.44 27.52 11.04
CA PRO A 98 -17.04 26.25 10.44
C PRO A 98 -17.21 26.28 8.92
N PHE A 99 -16.21 25.80 8.19
CA PHE A 99 -16.32 25.59 6.75
C PHE A 99 -15.70 24.26 6.34
N PRO A 100 -16.30 23.55 5.36
CA PRO A 100 -15.78 22.27 4.88
C PRO A 100 -14.56 22.48 3.96
N VAL A 101 -13.53 21.69 4.17
CA VAL A 101 -12.37 21.60 3.28
C VAL A 101 -12.30 20.17 2.74
N SER A 102 -12.20 20.03 1.42
CA SER A 102 -11.99 18.75 0.76
C SER A 102 -10.63 18.75 0.09
N MET A 103 -9.88 17.67 0.24
CA MET A 103 -8.59 17.51 -0.41
C MET A 103 -8.41 16.08 -0.93
N LYS A 104 -7.83 15.97 -2.12
CA LYS A 104 -7.43 14.70 -2.72
C LYS A 104 -5.94 14.49 -2.51
N ILE A 105 -5.59 13.43 -1.77
CA ILE A 105 -4.21 13.04 -1.53
C ILE A 105 -3.89 11.84 -2.41
N SER A 106 -2.82 11.94 -3.19
CA SER A 106 -2.34 10.87 -4.06
C SER A 106 -0.86 10.65 -3.79
N THR A 107 -0.49 9.46 -3.34
CA THR A 107 0.88 9.12 -2.96
C THR A 107 1.36 7.91 -3.74
N GLN A 108 2.57 8.01 -4.25
CA GLN A 108 3.29 6.89 -4.83
C GLN A 108 4.23 6.31 -3.78
N TYR A 109 4.12 5.00 -3.58
CA TYR A 109 4.91 4.24 -2.62
C TYR A 109 5.86 3.27 -3.32
N LEU A 110 7.02 3.08 -2.73
CA LEU A 110 7.81 1.88 -2.91
C LEU A 110 7.30 0.85 -1.89
N GLN A 111 6.74 -0.25 -2.38
CA GLN A 111 6.07 -1.26 -1.56
C GLN A 111 6.85 -2.58 -1.58
N ILE A 112 7.02 -3.18 -0.40
CA ILE A 112 7.61 -4.51 -0.21
C ILE A 112 6.57 -5.39 0.45
N PRO A 113 5.88 -6.28 -0.28
CA PRO A 113 4.99 -7.27 0.30
C PRO A 113 5.78 -8.35 1.06
N LEU A 114 5.21 -8.82 2.17
CA LEU A 114 5.73 -9.90 3.02
C LEU A 114 4.56 -10.81 3.37
N THR A 115 4.37 -11.87 2.60
CA THR A 115 3.16 -12.67 2.63
C THR A 115 3.45 -14.16 2.49
N VAL A 116 2.48 -14.97 2.89
CA VAL A 116 2.45 -16.41 2.62
C VAL A 116 1.36 -16.67 1.59
N LYS A 117 1.70 -17.44 0.56
CA LYS A 117 0.77 -17.99 -0.42
C LYS A 117 0.51 -19.47 -0.14
N LEU A 118 -0.76 -19.83 -0.19
CA LEU A 118 -1.26 -21.19 -0.06
C LEU A 118 -1.88 -21.59 -1.40
N PHE A 119 -1.37 -22.65 -2.01
CA PHE A 119 -1.87 -23.12 -3.30
C PHE A 119 -2.72 -24.39 -3.11
N THR A 120 -3.75 -24.52 -3.92
CA THR A 120 -4.47 -25.80 -4.05
C THR A 120 -3.67 -26.77 -4.92
N ASN A 121 -4.03 -28.04 -4.89
CA ASN A 121 -3.71 -28.95 -5.98
C ASN A 121 -4.37 -28.43 -7.27
N GLU A 122 -3.97 -28.98 -8.42
CA GLU A 122 -4.62 -28.63 -9.68
C GLU A 122 -6.12 -28.92 -9.63
N ILE A 123 -6.91 -27.87 -9.87
CA ILE A 123 -8.37 -27.96 -9.93
C ILE A 123 -8.89 -28.18 -11.35
N ALA A 124 -8.06 -27.86 -12.34
CA ALA A 124 -8.25 -28.09 -13.75
C ALA A 124 -6.86 -28.24 -14.42
N PRO A 125 -6.75 -28.75 -15.64
CA PRO A 125 -5.47 -28.90 -16.32
C PRO A 125 -4.61 -27.63 -16.23
N ALA A 126 -3.40 -27.76 -15.69
CA ALA A 126 -2.42 -26.70 -15.52
C ALA A 126 -2.88 -25.50 -14.67
N THR A 127 -4.00 -25.64 -13.92
CA THR A 127 -4.61 -24.54 -13.16
C THR A 127 -4.68 -24.86 -11.67
N ARG A 128 -4.17 -23.97 -10.83
CA ARG A 128 -4.31 -24.03 -9.37
C ARG A 128 -4.81 -22.70 -8.81
N LEU A 129 -5.53 -22.74 -7.72
CA LEU A 129 -5.90 -21.53 -6.98
C LEU A 129 -4.81 -21.19 -5.97
N TYR A 130 -4.75 -19.90 -5.61
CA TYR A 130 -3.93 -19.46 -4.49
C TYR A 130 -4.70 -18.53 -3.57
N PHE A 131 -4.33 -18.58 -2.30
CA PHE A 131 -4.71 -17.61 -1.27
C PHE A 131 -3.44 -17.01 -0.71
N GLN A 132 -3.46 -15.72 -0.48
CA GLN A 132 -2.32 -14.96 0.01
C GLN A 132 -2.71 -14.12 1.20
N VAL A 133 -1.89 -14.16 2.26
CA VAL A 133 -2.12 -13.39 3.48
C VAL A 133 -0.78 -12.90 4.04
N GLY A 134 -0.79 -11.70 4.60
CA GLY A 134 0.37 -11.09 5.23
C GLY A 134 0.23 -9.59 5.31
N GLY A 135 1.30 -8.87 5.01
CA GLY A 135 1.31 -7.41 5.01
C GLY A 135 2.27 -6.84 3.99
N SER A 136 2.33 -5.54 3.90
CA SER A 136 3.34 -4.84 3.13
C SER A 136 3.89 -3.63 3.88
N LEU A 137 5.15 -3.33 3.62
CA LEU A 137 5.85 -2.15 4.09
C LEU A 137 5.91 -1.15 2.93
N ASN A 138 5.58 0.10 3.20
CA ASN A 138 5.43 1.11 2.17
C ASN A 138 6.22 2.36 2.53
N VAL A 139 7.07 2.82 1.61
CA VAL A 139 7.81 4.07 1.74
C VAL A 139 7.31 5.06 0.70
N PRO A 140 6.77 6.23 1.09
CA PRO A 140 6.31 7.22 0.13
C PRO A 140 7.50 7.84 -0.62
N ILE A 141 7.44 7.83 -1.95
CA ILE A 141 8.45 8.40 -2.84
C ILE A 141 7.96 9.64 -3.58
N GLY A 142 6.68 9.92 -3.51
CA GLY A 142 6.09 11.13 -4.08
C GLY A 142 4.64 11.30 -3.70
N THR A 143 4.28 12.50 -3.24
CA THR A 143 2.91 12.85 -2.84
C THR A 143 2.44 14.06 -3.61
N ARG A 144 1.15 14.10 -3.90
CA ARG A 144 0.45 15.23 -4.50
C ARG A 144 -0.86 15.47 -3.76
N ILE A 145 -1.18 16.73 -3.55
CA ILE A 145 -2.49 17.17 -3.04
C ILE A 145 -3.18 17.95 -4.15
N ASN A 146 -4.39 17.56 -4.49
CA ASN A 146 -5.17 18.12 -5.62
C ASN A 146 -4.37 18.14 -6.95
N GLY A 147 -3.50 17.11 -7.16
CA GLY A 147 -2.65 16.99 -8.34
C GLY A 147 -1.31 17.73 -8.26
N ASN A 148 -1.08 18.61 -7.28
CA ASN A 148 0.09 19.46 -7.15
C ASN A 148 1.10 18.91 -6.13
N LYS A 149 2.39 19.10 -6.38
CA LYS A 149 3.48 18.79 -5.43
C LYS A 149 3.56 19.80 -4.28
N PHE A 150 3.10 21.03 -4.51
CA PHE A 150 2.97 22.09 -3.51
C PHE A 150 1.50 22.40 -3.34
N TYR A 151 1.07 22.57 -2.11
CA TYR A 151 -0.32 22.83 -1.75
C TYR A 151 -0.40 24.06 -0.85
N ASN A 152 -1.22 25.00 -1.26
CA ASN A 152 -1.59 26.14 -0.44
C ASN A 152 -2.75 25.73 0.45
N ASP A 153 -2.49 25.68 1.75
CA ASP A 153 -3.55 25.42 2.73
C ASP A 153 -4.54 26.59 2.68
N PRO A 154 -5.82 26.34 2.35
CA PRO A 154 -6.82 27.41 2.18
C PRO A 154 -7.10 28.17 3.47
N VAL A 155 -6.70 27.62 4.61
CA VAL A 155 -6.95 28.16 5.94
C VAL A 155 -5.78 29.00 6.43
N THR A 156 -4.55 28.47 6.34
CA THR A 156 -3.34 29.19 6.81
C THR A 156 -2.75 30.07 5.74
N GLY A 157 -3.10 29.88 4.47
CA GLY A 157 -2.48 30.56 3.33
C GLY A 157 -1.01 30.18 3.11
N THR A 158 -0.52 29.14 3.80
CA THR A 158 0.88 28.70 3.72
C THR A 158 1.05 27.65 2.65
N GLU A 159 2.04 27.85 1.78
CA GLU A 159 2.43 26.83 0.81
C GLU A 159 3.35 25.80 1.46
N ASN A 160 2.99 24.54 1.38
CA ASN A 160 3.77 23.40 1.89
C ASN A 160 3.98 22.36 0.79
N LYS A 161 5.05 21.57 0.91
CA LYS A 161 5.20 20.38 0.04
C LYS A 161 4.14 19.34 0.42
N ALA A 162 3.51 18.75 -0.58
CA ALA A 162 2.50 17.70 -0.34
C ALA A 162 3.07 16.49 0.43
N GLY A 163 4.38 16.20 0.29
CA GLY A 163 5.06 15.17 1.07
C GLY A 163 5.11 15.43 2.57
N ASP A 164 5.02 16.68 3.01
CA ASP A 164 5.07 17.05 4.43
C ASP A 164 3.72 16.76 5.15
N TYR A 165 2.69 16.36 4.38
CA TYR A 165 1.37 15.98 4.90
C TYR A 165 1.29 14.54 5.38
N ILE A 166 2.24 13.69 4.99
CA ILE A 166 2.23 12.26 5.31
C ILE A 166 3.53 11.82 5.98
N TYR A 167 3.43 10.81 6.83
CA TYR A 167 4.60 10.16 7.40
C TYR A 167 5.43 9.43 6.32
N PHE A 168 6.72 9.26 6.59
CA PHE A 168 7.69 8.61 5.70
C PHE A 168 7.51 7.09 5.60
N PHE A 169 6.60 6.51 6.34
CA PHE A 169 6.38 5.07 6.43
C PHE A 169 4.88 4.75 6.55
N ASP A 170 4.45 3.71 5.86
CA ASP A 170 3.11 3.13 5.95
C ASP A 170 3.22 1.61 5.95
N ALA A 171 2.28 0.92 6.56
CA ALA A 171 2.16 -0.53 6.55
C ALA A 171 0.71 -0.94 6.43
N ASP A 172 0.47 -2.00 5.68
CA ASP A 172 -0.87 -2.56 5.51
C ASP A 172 -0.92 -4.07 5.72
N ALA A 173 -2.09 -4.57 6.09
CA ALA A 173 -2.44 -5.98 5.99
C ALA A 173 -2.92 -6.25 4.57
N LEU A 174 -2.50 -7.39 4.02
CA LEU A 174 -2.82 -7.85 2.69
C LEU A 174 -3.50 -9.20 2.75
N VAL A 175 -4.63 -9.32 2.05
CA VAL A 175 -5.27 -10.59 1.73
C VAL A 175 -5.58 -10.62 0.24
N ALA A 176 -5.31 -11.75 -0.41
CA ALA A 176 -5.61 -11.92 -1.82
C ALA A 176 -6.00 -13.36 -2.14
N ALA A 177 -6.72 -13.54 -3.23
CA ALA A 177 -7.03 -14.84 -3.79
C ALA A 177 -7.03 -14.76 -5.32
N GLY A 178 -6.62 -15.85 -5.97
CA GLY A 178 -6.54 -15.87 -7.43
C GLY A 178 -6.28 -17.27 -7.98
N ALA A 179 -5.97 -17.29 -9.26
CA ALA A 179 -5.61 -18.49 -9.97
C ALA A 179 -4.27 -18.33 -10.69
N GLU A 180 -3.54 -19.40 -10.79
CA GLU A 180 -2.34 -19.54 -11.63
C GLU A 180 -2.59 -20.57 -12.69
N TYR A 181 -2.19 -20.23 -13.91
CA TYR A 181 -2.22 -21.12 -15.07
C TYR A 181 -0.80 -21.36 -15.56
N THR A 182 -0.36 -22.60 -15.60
CA THR A 182 0.97 -23.01 -16.08
C THR A 182 0.96 -23.07 -17.60
N LEU A 183 1.77 -22.20 -18.23
CA LEU A 183 1.94 -22.13 -19.66
C LEU A 183 3.27 -22.80 -20.07
N GLY A 184 3.21 -24.05 -20.44
CA GLY A 184 4.43 -24.82 -20.80
C GLY A 184 5.18 -25.36 -19.59
N LYS A 185 6.52 -25.26 -19.56
CA LYS A 185 7.36 -25.92 -18.55
C LYS A 185 7.66 -25.07 -17.32
N SER A 186 7.82 -23.76 -17.47
CA SER A 186 8.27 -22.88 -16.39
C SER A 186 7.47 -21.57 -16.28
N THR A 187 6.77 -21.17 -17.34
CA THR A 187 6.03 -19.94 -17.36
C THR A 187 4.64 -20.11 -16.75
N LYS A 188 4.24 -19.21 -15.88
CA LYS A 188 2.91 -19.20 -15.25
C LYS A 188 2.28 -17.83 -15.42
N LEU A 189 1.03 -17.82 -15.80
CA LEU A 189 0.18 -16.62 -15.74
C LEU A 189 -0.60 -16.65 -14.43
N PHE A 190 -0.81 -15.50 -13.83
CA PHE A 190 -1.68 -15.42 -12.65
C PHE A 190 -2.61 -14.23 -12.73
N ALA A 191 -3.80 -14.42 -12.18
CA ALA A 191 -4.79 -13.37 -11.99
C ALA A 191 -5.43 -13.54 -10.62
N GLY A 192 -5.68 -12.43 -9.92
CA GLY A 192 -6.28 -12.49 -8.58
C GLY A 192 -6.86 -11.16 -8.14
N LEU A 193 -7.57 -11.19 -7.04
CA LEU A 193 -8.10 -10.02 -6.36
C LEU A 193 -7.37 -9.83 -5.03
N GLY A 194 -6.91 -8.62 -4.76
CA GLY A 194 -6.19 -8.27 -3.55
C GLY A 194 -6.86 -7.12 -2.81
N TYR A 195 -6.85 -7.20 -1.49
CA TYR A 195 -7.29 -6.14 -0.60
C TYR A 195 -6.18 -5.77 0.38
N HIS A 196 -5.83 -4.50 0.39
CA HIS A 196 -4.87 -3.90 1.31
C HIS A 196 -5.61 -3.01 2.31
N ARG A 197 -5.37 -3.24 3.60
CA ARG A 197 -5.92 -2.44 4.70
C ARG A 197 -4.79 -1.78 5.47
N GLY A 198 -4.61 -0.48 5.34
CA GLY A 198 -3.63 0.31 6.09
C GLY A 198 -3.82 0.14 7.60
N LEU A 199 -2.72 -0.12 8.28
CA LEU A 199 -2.66 -0.32 9.73
C LEU A 199 -2.13 0.92 10.43
N VAL A 200 -1.19 1.61 9.80
CA VAL A 200 -0.50 2.77 10.35
C VAL A 200 -1.24 4.05 9.93
N ASP A 201 -1.25 5.03 10.82
CA ASP A 201 -1.67 6.38 10.49
C ASP A 201 -0.62 7.05 9.61
N ILE A 202 -1.06 7.62 8.50
CA ILE A 202 -0.19 8.34 7.57
C ILE A 202 -0.24 9.86 7.76
N ASP A 203 -1.10 10.38 8.63
CA ASP A 203 -1.16 11.82 8.89
C ASP A 203 0.08 12.32 9.64
N HIS A 204 0.71 13.33 9.08
CA HIS A 204 1.81 14.05 9.71
C HIS A 204 1.51 15.54 9.83
N TYR A 205 0.58 16.05 9.06
CA TYR A 205 0.33 17.48 8.95
C TYR A 205 -0.68 17.99 9.96
N PHE A 206 -1.83 17.36 10.05
CA PHE A 206 -2.93 17.86 10.88
C PHE A 206 -2.56 17.83 12.35
N GLU A 207 -1.95 16.75 12.82
CA GLU A 207 -1.51 16.65 14.20
C GLU A 207 -0.33 17.59 14.50
N SER A 208 0.75 17.54 13.70
CA SER A 208 2.00 18.25 14.01
C SER A 208 1.98 19.74 13.67
N LYS A 209 1.26 20.16 12.63
CA LYS A 209 1.25 21.55 12.12
C LYS A 209 -0.02 22.31 12.44
N ARG A 210 -1.16 21.61 12.49
CA ARG A 210 -2.45 22.23 12.77
C ARG A 210 -2.92 22.04 14.21
N GLY A 211 -2.26 21.17 14.98
CA GLY A 211 -2.61 20.89 16.37
C GLY A 211 -3.98 20.20 16.49
N PHE A 212 -4.43 19.50 15.46
CA PHE A 212 -5.66 18.73 15.53
C PHE A 212 -5.37 17.42 16.25
N SER A 213 -6.03 17.20 17.37
CA SER A 213 -5.91 15.93 18.11
C SER A 213 -6.81 14.85 17.50
N ASP A 214 -6.40 13.62 17.68
CA ASP A 214 -7.21 12.42 17.32
C ASP A 214 -7.54 12.28 15.82
N VAL A 215 -6.70 12.80 14.93
CA VAL A 215 -6.84 12.58 13.49
C VAL A 215 -6.11 11.29 13.11
N THR A 216 -6.79 10.40 12.42
CA THR A 216 -6.21 9.17 11.90
C THR A 216 -6.58 9.03 10.44
N ILE A 217 -5.58 8.91 9.57
CA ILE A 217 -5.75 8.73 8.13
C ILE A 217 -5.00 7.46 7.71
N LYS A 218 -5.72 6.47 7.16
CA LYS A 218 -5.15 5.19 6.74
C LYS A 218 -5.53 4.86 5.31
N ASN A 219 -4.59 4.26 4.57
CA ASN A 219 -4.83 3.78 3.22
C ASN A 219 -5.77 2.55 3.20
N SER A 220 -6.51 2.40 2.12
CA SER A 220 -7.26 1.18 1.80
C SER A 220 -7.28 1.03 0.29
N SER A 221 -7.04 -0.18 -0.22
CA SER A 221 -7.11 -0.42 -1.67
C SER A 221 -7.62 -1.82 -1.99
N PHE A 222 -8.36 -1.91 -3.09
CA PHE A 222 -8.82 -3.15 -3.68
C PHE A 222 -8.36 -3.21 -5.13
N GLY A 223 -7.65 -4.26 -5.52
CA GLY A 223 -6.99 -4.36 -6.82
C GLY A 223 -7.21 -5.69 -7.51
N LEU A 224 -7.01 -5.66 -8.82
CA LEU A 224 -6.93 -6.83 -9.69
C LEU A 224 -5.46 -7.08 -10.01
N ASP A 225 -4.89 -8.15 -9.45
CA ASP A 225 -3.51 -8.56 -9.71
C ASP A 225 -3.43 -9.37 -10.98
N LEU A 226 -2.57 -8.98 -11.89
CA LEU A 226 -2.30 -9.70 -13.13
C LEU A 226 -0.78 -9.83 -13.31
N GLY A 227 -0.30 -11.00 -13.72
CA GLY A 227 1.14 -11.15 -13.90
C GLY A 227 1.58 -12.44 -14.57
N ILE A 228 2.89 -12.51 -14.73
CA ILE A 228 3.60 -13.63 -15.33
C ILE A 228 4.79 -13.98 -14.45
N LYS A 229 5.03 -15.26 -14.24
CA LYS A 229 6.18 -15.82 -13.50
C LYS A 229 6.96 -16.80 -14.37
N PHE A 230 8.24 -16.94 -14.02
CA PHE A 230 9.21 -17.80 -14.70
C PHE A 230 9.94 -18.69 -13.72
#